data_dfe7993d063b4424e98509412b617728
#
_entry.id   dfe7993d063b4424e98509412b617728
#
_cell.length_a   1.000
_cell.length_b   1.000
_cell.length_c   1.000
_cell.angle_alpha   90.00
_cell.angle_beta   90.00
_cell.angle_gamma   90.00
#
_symmetry.space_group_name_H-M   'P 1'
#
loop_
_entity.id
_entity.type
_entity.pdbx_description
1 polymer ?
#
loop_
_entity_poly.entity_id
_entity_poly.type
_entity_poly.pdbx_seq_one_letter_code
_entity_poly.pdbx_strand_id
1 'polypeptide(L)'
;EYVNPRAPRQQLLLEFLTTHPGSSGAEIVAAGFSRALLNKLAALQVVDRIDQRANPQPKEPHLAASPEQASAIEKIQQTLGSFKTLLLEGVTGSGKTEVYLQSIASVVANGGQALVLVPEIALTPQTLSRFQRRFARTGMLHSALTDNERLQTWLKCRQGDFDIVLGTRSAI
;
A
#
# COMPACT_ATOMS: atom_id res chain seq x y z
N GLU A 1 -7.13 -20.11 26.60
CA GLU A 1 -7.33 -21.52 27.09
C GLU A 1 -7.77 -22.50 25.98
N TYR A 2 -7.22 -22.35 24.76
CA TYR A 2 -7.51 -23.24 23.62
C TYR A 2 -6.27 -23.65 22.83
N VAL A 3 -5.16 -23.87 23.52
CA VAL A 3 -4.00 -24.51 22.88
C VAL A 3 -4.10 -26.00 23.14
N ASN A 4 -4.39 -26.77 22.08
CA ASN A 4 -4.45 -28.22 22.20
C ASN A 4 -3.04 -28.74 22.59
N PRO A 5 -2.86 -29.32 23.83
CA PRO A 5 -1.55 -29.81 24.28
C PRO A 5 -0.97 -30.92 23.39
N ARG A 6 -1.78 -31.49 22.50
CA ARG A 6 -1.37 -32.55 21.54
C ARG A 6 -0.94 -32.03 20.16
N ALA A 7 -0.79 -30.70 20.00
CA ALA A 7 -0.39 -30.11 18.72
C ALA A 7 0.95 -29.34 18.85
N PRO A 8 2.09 -30.02 18.90
CA PRO A 8 3.38 -29.40 19.20
C PRO A 8 3.78 -28.27 18.23
N ARG A 9 3.36 -28.37 16.95
CA ARG A 9 3.61 -27.32 15.96
C ARG A 9 2.82 -26.04 16.20
N GLN A 10 1.64 -26.11 16.85
CA GLN A 10 0.90 -24.90 17.21
C GLN A 10 1.58 -24.16 18.36
N GLN A 11 2.08 -24.91 19.36
CA GLN A 11 2.83 -24.32 20.48
C GLN A 11 4.10 -23.64 20.01
N LEU A 12 4.88 -24.31 19.14
CA LEU A 12 6.09 -23.74 18.55
C LEU A 12 5.82 -22.47 17.74
N LEU A 13 4.71 -22.40 16.99
CA LEU A 13 4.34 -21.18 16.26
C LEU A 13 3.95 -20.05 17.21
N LEU A 14 3.23 -20.34 18.27
CA LEU A 14 2.85 -19.32 19.27
C LEU A 14 4.07 -18.81 20.02
N GLU A 15 4.99 -19.66 20.39
CA GLU A 15 6.27 -19.31 21.01
C GLU A 15 7.13 -18.45 20.08
N PHE A 16 7.20 -18.83 18.78
CA PHE A 16 7.87 -18.02 17.76
C PHE A 16 7.25 -16.62 17.65
N LEU A 17 5.92 -16.53 17.58
CA LEU A 17 5.22 -15.23 17.46
C LEU A 17 5.34 -14.38 18.73
N THR A 18 5.46 -15.00 19.89
CA THR A 18 5.69 -14.29 21.16
C THR A 18 7.09 -13.69 21.21
N THR A 19 8.08 -14.41 20.69
CA THR A 19 9.48 -13.93 20.62
C THR A 19 9.75 -12.99 19.46
N HIS A 20 8.94 -13.07 18.39
CA HIS A 20 9.05 -12.25 17.18
C HIS A 20 7.70 -11.59 16.86
N PRO A 21 7.24 -10.62 17.68
CA PRO A 21 5.97 -9.95 17.45
C PRO A 21 6.01 -9.15 16.15
N GLY A 22 4.93 -9.21 15.38
CA GLY A 22 4.83 -8.51 14.09
C GLY A 22 5.50 -9.20 12.91
N SER A 23 5.91 -10.47 13.05
CA SER A 23 6.45 -11.25 11.94
C SER A 23 5.49 -11.34 10.76
N SER A 24 6.00 -11.08 9.56
CA SER A 24 5.26 -11.23 8.32
C SER A 24 4.95 -12.69 8.01
N GLY A 25 3.91 -12.94 7.21
CA GLY A 25 3.60 -14.29 6.76
C GLY A 25 4.76 -14.98 5.99
N ALA A 26 5.65 -14.19 5.36
CA ALA A 26 6.84 -14.71 4.67
C ALA A 26 7.89 -15.17 5.68
N GLU A 27 8.16 -14.41 6.73
CA GLU A 27 9.10 -14.78 7.80
C GLU A 27 8.63 -16.01 8.57
N ILE A 28 7.33 -16.12 8.84
CA ILE A 28 6.73 -17.29 9.48
C ILE A 28 6.91 -18.55 8.62
N VAL A 29 6.73 -18.44 7.29
CA VAL A 29 6.98 -19.55 6.36
C VAL A 29 8.47 -19.89 6.28
N ALA A 30 9.35 -18.90 6.26
CA ALA A 30 10.81 -19.09 6.28
C ALA A 30 11.28 -19.77 7.58
N ALA A 31 10.60 -19.54 8.70
CA ALA A 31 10.82 -20.24 9.98
C ALA A 31 10.26 -21.67 10.01
N GLY A 32 9.71 -22.17 8.90
CA GLY A 32 9.25 -23.57 8.75
C GLY A 32 7.80 -23.81 9.13
N PHE A 33 7.00 -22.77 9.36
CA PHE A 33 5.58 -22.88 9.67
C PHE A 33 4.69 -22.75 8.42
N SER A 34 3.60 -23.51 8.36
CA SER A 34 2.68 -23.44 7.22
C SER A 34 1.69 -22.27 7.37
N ARG A 35 1.35 -21.62 6.24
CA ARG A 35 0.28 -20.60 6.20
C ARG A 35 -1.08 -21.14 6.65
N ALA A 36 -1.35 -22.41 6.39
CA ALA A 36 -2.60 -23.06 6.83
C ALA A 36 -2.71 -23.10 8.37
N LEU A 37 -1.60 -23.37 9.05
CA LEU A 37 -1.54 -23.35 10.51
C LEU A 37 -1.78 -21.95 11.07
N LEU A 38 -1.15 -20.93 10.49
CA LEU A 38 -1.34 -19.53 10.86
C LEU A 38 -2.80 -19.10 10.66
N ASN A 39 -3.39 -19.42 9.50
CA ASN A 39 -4.78 -19.10 9.21
C ASN A 39 -5.75 -19.78 10.20
N LYS A 40 -5.47 -21.02 10.60
CA LYS A 40 -6.25 -21.75 11.59
C LYS A 40 -6.20 -21.07 12.96
N LEU A 41 -5.02 -20.63 13.41
CA LEU A 41 -4.87 -19.94 14.69
C LEU A 41 -5.51 -18.54 14.67
N ALA A 42 -5.45 -17.84 13.54
CA ALA A 42 -6.13 -16.56 13.36
C ALA A 42 -7.67 -16.73 13.36
N ALA A 43 -8.20 -17.77 12.73
CA ALA A 43 -9.63 -18.08 12.75
C ALA A 43 -10.14 -18.45 14.16
N LEU A 44 -9.28 -19.02 14.99
CA LEU A 44 -9.57 -19.32 16.40
C LEU A 44 -9.33 -18.11 17.34
N GLN A 45 -8.99 -16.94 16.80
CA GLN A 45 -8.69 -15.72 17.56
C GLN A 45 -7.56 -15.89 18.60
N VAL A 46 -6.68 -16.87 18.40
CA VAL A 46 -5.51 -17.10 19.25
C VAL A 46 -4.34 -16.20 18.80
N VAL A 47 -4.34 -15.80 17.53
CA VAL A 47 -3.36 -14.89 16.93
C VAL A 47 -4.11 -13.78 16.23
N ASP A 48 -3.82 -12.54 16.59
CA ASP A 48 -4.35 -11.37 15.89
C ASP A 48 -3.50 -11.05 14.67
N ARG A 49 -4.15 -10.74 13.57
CA ARG A 49 -3.50 -10.14 12.42
C ARG A 49 -3.35 -8.65 12.70
N ILE A 50 -2.14 -8.26 13.05
CA ILE A 50 -1.81 -6.84 13.07
C ILE A 50 -1.77 -6.38 11.62
N ASP A 51 -2.73 -5.58 11.22
CA ASP A 51 -2.64 -4.88 9.94
C ASP A 51 -1.50 -3.85 10.06
N GLN A 52 -0.33 -4.18 9.53
CA GLN A 52 0.79 -3.24 9.43
C GLN A 52 0.47 -2.04 8.52
N ARG A 53 -0.78 -1.94 8.02
CA ARG A 53 -1.31 -0.72 7.40
C ARG A 53 -1.41 0.45 8.36
N ALA A 54 -1.25 0.19 9.66
CA ALA A 54 -1.11 1.24 10.65
C ALA A 54 0.15 2.05 10.37
N ASN A 55 0.01 2.97 9.42
CA ASN A 55 0.83 4.15 9.22
C ASN A 55 2.32 3.89 8.92
N PRO A 56 2.71 3.44 7.70
CA PRO A 56 4.08 3.65 7.27
C PRO A 56 4.31 5.17 7.19
N GLN A 57 5.10 5.70 8.11
CA GLN A 57 5.49 7.10 8.10
C GLN A 57 6.05 7.45 6.71
N PRO A 58 5.62 8.56 6.09
CA PRO A 58 6.19 9.00 4.84
C PRO A 58 7.70 9.17 5.02
N LYS A 59 8.48 8.61 4.08
CA LYS A 59 9.96 8.68 4.14
C LYS A 59 10.48 10.11 4.00
N GLU A 60 9.71 10.97 3.35
CA GLU A 60 10.01 12.39 3.18
C GLU A 60 8.80 13.24 3.58
N PRO A 61 9.01 14.35 4.28
CA PRO A 61 7.92 15.28 4.62
C PRO A 61 7.32 15.91 3.37
N HIS A 62 6.08 16.36 3.47
CA HIS A 62 5.46 17.15 2.41
C HIS A 62 6.18 18.51 2.26
N LEU A 63 6.36 18.93 1.00
CA LEU A 63 6.79 20.28 0.72
C LEU A 63 5.69 21.27 1.10
N ALA A 64 6.06 22.45 1.54
CA ALA A 64 5.10 23.51 1.79
C ALA A 64 4.35 23.84 0.49
N ALA A 65 3.03 23.72 0.50
CA ALA A 65 2.22 24.04 -0.66
C ALA A 65 2.10 25.57 -0.83
N SER A 66 2.15 26.05 -2.09
CA SER A 66 1.78 27.43 -2.37
C SER A 66 0.29 27.66 -2.10
N PRO A 67 -0.18 28.92 -1.97
CA PRO A 67 -1.62 29.18 -1.77
C PRO A 67 -2.51 28.55 -2.84
N GLU A 68 -2.06 28.56 -4.10
CA GLU A 68 -2.79 27.95 -5.23
C GLU A 68 -2.81 26.43 -5.12
N GLN A 69 -1.71 25.82 -4.75
CA GLN A 69 -1.61 24.37 -4.53
C GLN A 69 -2.47 23.96 -3.34
N ALA A 70 -2.44 24.70 -2.24
CA ALA A 70 -3.28 24.44 -1.06
C ALA A 70 -4.77 24.50 -1.41
N SER A 71 -5.20 25.52 -2.16
CA SER A 71 -6.57 25.63 -2.65
C SER A 71 -6.99 24.46 -3.55
N ALA A 72 -6.08 24.01 -4.43
CA ALA A 72 -6.34 22.83 -5.28
C ALA A 72 -6.47 21.55 -4.45
N ILE A 73 -5.58 21.34 -3.47
CA ILE A 73 -5.63 20.19 -2.56
C ILE A 73 -6.93 20.18 -1.77
N GLU A 74 -7.33 21.31 -1.21
CA GLU A 74 -8.58 21.44 -0.47
C GLU A 74 -9.80 21.07 -1.32
N LYS A 75 -9.88 21.57 -2.55
CA LYS A 75 -10.94 21.22 -3.50
C LYS A 75 -10.99 19.72 -3.81
N ILE A 76 -9.83 19.07 -3.97
CA ILE A 76 -9.77 17.62 -4.17
C ILE A 76 -10.29 16.91 -2.92
N GLN A 77 -9.83 17.31 -1.72
CA GLN A 77 -10.23 16.69 -0.46
C GLN A 77 -11.72 16.77 -0.20
N GLN A 78 -12.37 17.90 -0.54
CA GLN A 78 -13.82 18.08 -0.41
C GLN A 78 -14.64 17.13 -1.30
N THR A 79 -14.03 16.50 -2.31
CA THR A 79 -14.70 15.54 -3.20
C THR A 79 -14.51 14.08 -2.80
N LEU A 80 -13.63 13.80 -1.83
CA LEU A 80 -13.38 12.44 -1.38
C LEU A 80 -14.66 11.81 -0.83
N GLY A 81 -14.85 10.51 -1.14
CA GLY A 81 -16.07 9.79 -0.78
C GLY A 81 -17.23 9.90 -1.78
N SER A 82 -17.08 10.69 -2.84
CA SER A 82 -18.02 10.76 -3.96
C SER A 82 -17.30 10.68 -5.30
N PHE A 83 -18.00 10.16 -6.33
CA PHE A 83 -17.45 10.19 -7.69
C PHE A 83 -17.49 11.60 -8.26
N LYS A 84 -16.30 12.15 -8.55
CA LYS A 84 -16.16 13.46 -9.21
C LYS A 84 -14.90 13.51 -10.06
N THR A 85 -15.03 14.10 -11.25
CA THR A 85 -13.88 14.38 -12.12
C THR A 85 -13.41 15.81 -11.87
N LEU A 86 -12.11 15.97 -11.66
CA LEU A 86 -11.44 17.27 -11.48
C LEU A 86 -10.34 17.42 -12.52
N LEU A 87 -10.22 18.59 -13.10
CA LEU A 87 -9.12 18.96 -13.99
C LEU A 87 -8.16 19.89 -13.24
N LEU A 88 -6.90 19.46 -13.11
CA LEU A 88 -5.84 20.31 -12.56
C LEU A 88 -5.00 20.89 -13.69
N GLU A 89 -5.18 22.15 -13.97
CA GLU A 89 -4.40 22.88 -14.96
C GLU A 89 -3.22 23.62 -14.33
N GLY A 90 -2.15 23.76 -15.10
CA GLY A 90 -0.95 24.50 -14.69
C GLY A 90 0.21 24.26 -15.65
N VAL A 91 1.09 25.22 -15.76
CA VAL A 91 2.30 25.13 -16.60
C VAL A 91 3.26 24.05 -16.11
N THR A 92 4.17 23.62 -16.95
CA THR A 92 5.26 22.73 -16.54
C THR A 92 6.06 23.36 -15.42
N GLY A 93 6.37 22.61 -14.36
CA GLY A 93 7.08 23.13 -13.20
C GLY A 93 6.22 23.85 -12.14
N SER A 94 4.91 24.02 -12.35
CA SER A 94 4.00 24.65 -11.34
C SER A 94 3.78 23.81 -10.08
N GLY A 95 4.41 22.63 -9.98
CA GLY A 95 4.28 21.77 -8.82
C GLY A 95 3.01 20.91 -8.77
N LYS A 96 2.33 20.66 -9.90
CA LYS A 96 1.17 19.74 -9.96
C LYS A 96 1.40 18.39 -9.30
N THR A 97 2.63 17.88 -9.41
CA THR A 97 3.01 16.60 -8.78
C THR A 97 2.86 16.66 -7.26
N GLU A 98 3.20 17.78 -6.63
CA GLU A 98 3.04 17.94 -5.18
C GLU A 98 1.56 17.96 -4.77
N VAL A 99 0.70 18.61 -5.57
CA VAL A 99 -0.76 18.56 -5.35
C VAL A 99 -1.28 17.12 -5.37
N TYR A 100 -0.84 16.30 -6.35
CA TYR A 100 -1.22 14.88 -6.39
C TYR A 100 -0.69 14.12 -5.18
N LEU A 101 0.59 14.28 -4.83
CA LEU A 101 1.21 13.56 -3.72
C LEU A 101 0.52 13.87 -2.38
N GLN A 102 0.20 15.14 -2.12
CA GLN A 102 -0.48 15.54 -0.89
C GLN A 102 -1.95 15.08 -0.86
N SER A 103 -2.65 15.13 -1.99
CA SER A 103 -4.02 14.62 -2.09
C SER A 103 -4.08 13.11 -1.85
N ILE A 104 -3.14 12.36 -2.44
CA ILE A 104 -2.99 10.91 -2.23
C ILE A 104 -2.67 10.60 -0.77
N ALA A 105 -1.80 11.39 -0.14
CA ALA A 105 -1.47 11.18 1.27
C ALA A 105 -2.69 11.27 2.17
N SER A 106 -3.63 12.17 1.88
CA SER A 106 -4.90 12.25 2.60
C SER A 106 -5.77 11.02 2.41
N VAL A 107 -5.80 10.44 1.20
CA VAL A 107 -6.54 9.20 0.92
C VAL A 107 -5.93 8.03 1.68
N VAL A 108 -4.60 7.89 1.64
CA VAL A 108 -3.86 6.82 2.32
C VAL A 108 -4.00 6.93 3.84
N ALA A 109 -3.93 8.15 4.40
CA ALA A 109 -4.12 8.39 5.83
C ALA A 109 -5.52 7.97 6.32
N ASN A 110 -6.52 8.03 5.45
CA ASN A 110 -7.89 7.56 5.71
C ASN A 110 -8.10 6.06 5.37
N GLY A 111 -7.03 5.31 5.13
CA GLY A 111 -7.09 3.86 4.83
C GLY A 111 -7.50 3.53 3.40
N GLY A 112 -7.56 4.51 2.50
CA GLY A 112 -7.85 4.32 1.08
C GLY A 112 -6.61 3.95 0.27
N GLN A 113 -6.83 3.62 -0.99
CA GLN A 113 -5.79 3.33 -1.99
C GLN A 113 -5.91 4.33 -3.15
N ALA A 114 -4.78 4.62 -3.80
CA ALA A 114 -4.74 5.47 -4.97
C ALA A 114 -4.17 4.74 -6.19
N LEU A 115 -4.86 4.85 -7.32
CA LEU A 115 -4.35 4.45 -8.63
C LEU A 115 -3.87 5.68 -9.38
N VAL A 116 -2.59 5.69 -9.75
CA VAL A 116 -1.97 6.78 -10.51
C VAL A 116 -1.63 6.28 -11.91
N LEU A 117 -2.33 6.77 -12.89
CA LEU A 117 -2.09 6.41 -14.29
C LEU A 117 -1.17 7.43 -14.95
N VAL A 118 -0.10 6.93 -15.54
CA VAL A 118 0.86 7.73 -16.30
C VAL A 118 1.05 7.16 -17.70
N PRO A 119 1.36 7.99 -18.71
CA PRO A 119 1.78 7.46 -20.01
C PRO A 119 3.02 6.57 -19.85
N GLU A 120 3.17 5.56 -20.73
CA GLU A 120 4.31 4.62 -20.68
C GLU A 120 5.66 5.35 -20.64
N ILE A 121 5.83 6.39 -21.44
CA ILE A 121 7.05 7.21 -21.48
C ILE A 121 7.35 7.96 -20.16
N ALA A 122 6.34 8.15 -19.33
CA ALA A 122 6.48 8.83 -18.04
C ALA A 122 6.66 7.84 -16.87
N LEU A 123 6.51 6.53 -17.10
CA LEU A 123 6.75 5.49 -16.10
C LEU A 123 8.26 5.20 -15.98
N THR A 124 9.00 6.20 -15.58
CA THR A 124 10.46 6.14 -15.43
C THR A 124 10.85 5.75 -14.01
N PRO A 125 12.09 5.23 -13.80
CA PRO A 125 12.62 5.00 -12.46
C PRO A 125 12.59 6.25 -11.56
N GLN A 126 12.75 7.44 -12.14
CA GLN A 126 12.62 8.70 -11.42
C GLN A 126 11.20 8.94 -10.92
N THR A 127 10.20 8.71 -11.76
CA THR A 127 8.79 8.84 -11.38
C THR A 127 8.47 7.85 -10.25
N LEU A 128 8.83 6.59 -10.41
CA LEU A 128 8.66 5.58 -9.37
C LEU A 128 9.32 5.97 -8.06
N SER A 129 10.60 6.37 -8.10
CA SER A 129 11.37 6.79 -6.92
C SER A 129 10.69 7.95 -6.19
N ARG A 130 10.08 8.90 -6.92
CA ARG A 130 9.37 10.05 -6.34
C ARG A 130 8.17 9.62 -5.50
N PHE A 131 7.41 8.64 -5.97
CA PHE A 131 6.30 8.06 -5.20
C PHE A 131 6.79 7.19 -4.04
N GLN A 132 7.81 6.35 -4.24
CA GLN A 132 8.36 5.47 -3.21
C GLN A 132 9.00 6.23 -2.03
N ARG A 133 9.49 7.45 -2.24
CA ARG A 133 9.98 8.32 -1.16
C ARG A 133 8.87 8.81 -0.25
N ARG A 134 7.67 8.99 -0.79
CA ARG A 134 6.49 9.45 -0.05
C ARG A 134 5.65 8.33 0.51
N PHE A 135 5.60 7.18 -0.19
CA PHE A 135 4.72 6.07 0.13
C PHE A 135 5.51 4.76 0.14
N ALA A 136 5.57 4.12 1.28
CA ALA A 136 6.36 2.91 1.46
C ALA A 136 5.82 1.72 0.66
N ARG A 137 4.50 1.65 0.47
CA ARG A 137 3.80 0.53 -0.18
C ARG A 137 3.31 0.95 -1.57
N THR A 138 4.23 0.99 -2.54
CA THR A 138 3.95 1.36 -3.93
C THR A 138 4.09 0.15 -4.83
N GLY A 139 3.01 -0.23 -5.51
CA GLY A 139 2.97 -1.27 -6.55
C GLY A 139 3.08 -0.66 -7.95
N MET A 140 3.45 -1.51 -8.94
CA MET A 140 3.49 -1.13 -10.36
C MET A 140 2.70 -2.10 -11.22
N LEU A 141 1.93 -1.56 -12.18
CA LEU A 141 1.23 -2.32 -13.20
C LEU A 141 1.48 -1.70 -14.58
N HIS A 142 2.19 -2.42 -15.45
CA HIS A 142 2.50 -1.97 -16.80
C HIS A 142 2.61 -3.14 -17.78
N SER A 143 2.66 -2.85 -19.08
CA SER A 143 2.63 -3.84 -20.15
C SER A 143 3.86 -4.76 -20.22
N ALA A 144 4.99 -4.36 -19.66
CA ALA A 144 6.21 -5.17 -19.62
C ALA A 144 6.25 -6.24 -18.51
N LEU A 145 5.26 -6.28 -17.62
CA LEU A 145 5.12 -7.36 -16.63
C LEU A 145 4.65 -8.64 -17.32
N THR A 146 5.19 -9.76 -16.90
CA THR A 146 4.64 -11.08 -17.25
C THR A 146 3.23 -11.26 -16.65
N ASP A 147 2.44 -12.16 -17.22
CA ASP A 147 1.08 -12.44 -16.72
C ASP A 147 1.07 -12.82 -15.24
N ASN A 148 2.07 -13.60 -14.80
CA ASN A 148 2.18 -14.00 -13.40
C ASN A 148 2.53 -12.80 -12.49
N GLU A 149 3.47 -11.95 -12.87
CA GLU A 149 3.82 -10.75 -12.10
C GLU A 149 2.62 -9.79 -12.02
N ARG A 150 1.89 -9.63 -13.12
CA ARG A 150 0.68 -8.83 -13.19
C ARG A 150 -0.38 -9.37 -12.24
N LEU A 151 -0.64 -10.69 -12.26
CA LEU A 151 -1.59 -11.36 -11.37
C LEU A 151 -1.17 -11.18 -9.91
N GLN A 152 0.09 -11.39 -9.56
CA GLN A 152 0.59 -11.23 -8.19
C GLN A 152 0.46 -9.79 -7.70
N THR A 153 0.77 -8.82 -8.55
CA THR A 153 0.62 -7.40 -8.21
C THR A 153 -0.85 -7.04 -8.02
N TRP A 154 -1.73 -7.53 -8.89
CA TRP A 154 -3.17 -7.31 -8.79
C TRP A 154 -3.75 -7.92 -7.50
N LEU A 155 -3.36 -9.16 -7.15
CA LEU A 155 -3.78 -9.81 -5.91
C LEU A 155 -3.35 -9.02 -4.68
N LYS A 156 -2.11 -8.53 -4.63
CA LYS A 156 -1.60 -7.67 -3.56
C LYS A 156 -2.37 -6.34 -3.48
N CYS A 157 -2.67 -5.74 -4.64
CA CYS A 157 -3.47 -4.54 -4.70
C CYS A 157 -4.87 -4.77 -4.09
N ARG A 158 -5.55 -5.85 -4.49
CA ARG A 158 -6.86 -6.24 -3.95
C ARG A 158 -6.82 -6.55 -2.45
N GLN A 159 -5.72 -7.10 -1.94
CA GLN A 159 -5.52 -7.37 -0.52
C GLN A 159 -5.19 -6.11 0.29
N GLY A 160 -4.95 -4.98 -0.41
CA GLY A 160 -4.58 -3.71 0.22
C GLY A 160 -3.13 -3.67 0.69
N ASP A 161 -2.24 -4.50 0.11
CA ASP A 161 -0.81 -4.50 0.42
C ASP A 161 -0.09 -3.26 -0.14
N PHE A 162 -0.72 -2.54 -1.07
CA PHE A 162 -0.22 -1.29 -1.62
C PHE A 162 -1.12 -0.11 -1.22
N ASP A 163 -0.51 1.01 -0.87
CA ASP A 163 -1.18 2.29 -0.70
C ASP A 163 -1.43 2.95 -2.05
N ILE A 164 -0.46 2.79 -2.95
CA ILE A 164 -0.48 3.35 -4.28
C ILE A 164 -0.13 2.29 -5.30
N VAL A 165 -0.85 2.32 -6.40
CA VAL A 165 -0.49 1.58 -7.61
C VAL A 165 -0.20 2.58 -8.72
N LEU A 166 1.04 2.54 -9.22
CA LEU A 166 1.44 3.26 -10.43
C LEU A 166 1.21 2.36 -11.63
N GLY A 167 0.52 2.85 -12.63
CA GLY A 167 0.24 2.05 -13.80
C GLY A 167 0.20 2.87 -15.08
N THR A 168 0.22 2.15 -16.19
CA THR A 168 -0.09 2.69 -17.50
C THR A 168 -1.57 2.40 -17.83
N ARG A 169 -2.03 2.80 -19.01
CA ARG A 169 -3.42 2.52 -19.44
C ARG A 169 -3.80 1.04 -19.31
N SER A 170 -2.84 0.12 -19.45
CA SER A 170 -3.05 -1.33 -19.33
C SER A 170 -3.22 -1.83 -17.88
N ALA A 171 -3.17 -0.93 -16.88
CA ALA A 171 -3.37 -1.27 -15.47
C ALA A 171 -4.85 -1.31 -15.03
N ILE A 172 -5.76 -0.88 -15.94
CA ILE A 172 -7.21 -0.82 -15.70
C ILE A 172 -7.88 -2.10 -16.19
#